data_2687dd3dc5b2618d02f49b7e9fa9e964
#
_entry.id   2687dd3dc5b2618d02f49b7e9fa9e964
#
_cell.length_a   1.000
_cell.length_b   1.000
_cell.length_c   1.000
_cell.angle_alpha   90.00
_cell.angle_beta   90.00
_cell.angle_gamma   90.00
#
_symmetry.space_group_name_H-M   'P 1'
#
loop_
_entity.id
_entity.type
_entity.pdbx_description
1 polymer ?
#
loop_
_entity_poly.entity_id
_entity_poly.type
_entity_poly.pdbx_seq_one_letter_code
_entity_poly.pdbx_strand_id
1 'polypeptide(L)'
;RQMCIRDSFNRKDEFFTGAEELIERLKDHSPCKVVLYDLEDEEQLRTSIDDSMLLVNATSVGTPEVPGCLVSQDMLHKDLIMADVVYVPRDTQFVELGRANGNKVIDGSGMFMQQAAIGERLWIGREMPLDYVKDTFFPTTQNPLIDLLKS
;
A
#
# COMPACT_ATOMS: atom_id res chain seq x y z
N ARG A 1 21.30 -15.86 6.51
CA ARG A 1 19.91 -15.34 6.46
C ARG A 1 19.97 -13.87 6.85
N GLN A 2 19.79 -12.97 5.90
CA GLN A 2 19.52 -11.59 6.24
C GLN A 2 18.22 -11.57 7.07
N MET A 3 18.30 -11.01 8.26
CA MET A 3 17.09 -10.80 9.07
C MET A 3 16.24 -9.75 8.35
N CYS A 4 15.01 -10.10 7.99
CA CYS A 4 14.06 -9.11 7.52
C CYS A 4 13.85 -8.06 8.62
N ILE A 5 13.96 -6.79 8.25
CA ILE A 5 13.55 -5.67 9.09
C ILE A 5 12.26 -5.12 8.46
N ARG A 6 11.31 -4.80 9.28
CA ARG A 6 10.06 -4.16 8.86
C ARG A 6 9.82 -2.94 9.72
N ASP A 7 9.99 -1.79 9.13
CA ASP A 7 9.69 -0.51 9.75
C ASP A 7 8.23 -0.15 9.52
N SER A 8 7.55 0.29 10.56
CA SER A 8 6.18 0.77 10.52
C SER A 8 6.15 2.21 10.98
N PHE A 9 5.49 3.08 10.22
CA PHE A 9 5.34 4.50 10.53
C PHE A 9 3.86 4.80 10.77
N ASN A 10 3.55 5.35 11.94
CA ASN A 10 2.20 5.76 12.31
C ASN A 10 2.24 7.18 12.86
N ARG A 11 1.16 7.95 12.68
CA ARG A 11 0.98 9.21 13.40
C ARG A 11 0.81 8.95 14.89
N LYS A 12 1.39 9.79 15.73
CA LYS A 12 1.19 9.78 17.19
C LYS A 12 -0.15 10.42 17.56
N ASP A 13 -1.22 9.77 17.13
CA ASP A 13 -2.59 10.10 17.51
C ASP A 13 -3.13 9.09 18.55
N GLU A 14 -4.43 9.15 18.82
CA GLU A 14 -5.11 8.24 19.76
C GLU A 14 -5.00 6.74 19.40
N PHE A 15 -4.65 6.41 18.14
CA PHE A 15 -4.48 5.03 17.66
C PHE A 15 -3.03 4.53 17.77
N PHE A 16 -2.08 5.39 18.15
CA PHE A 16 -0.65 5.01 18.21
C PHE A 16 -0.40 3.88 19.21
N THR A 17 -1.10 3.90 20.35
CA THR A 17 -1.01 2.83 21.38
C THR A 17 -1.41 1.46 20.81
N GLY A 18 -2.43 1.41 19.95
CA GLY A 18 -2.81 0.17 19.26
C GLY A 18 -1.71 -0.36 18.33
N ALA A 19 -0.95 0.53 17.70
CA ALA A 19 0.21 0.14 16.90
C ALA A 19 1.35 -0.40 17.78
N GLU A 20 1.62 0.21 18.95
CA GLU A 20 2.61 -0.28 19.92
C GLU A 20 2.24 -1.69 20.41
N GLU A 21 0.98 -1.92 20.80
CA GLU A 21 0.50 -3.24 21.21
C GLU A 21 0.64 -4.29 20.10
N LEU A 22 0.35 -3.92 18.85
CA LEU A 22 0.52 -4.81 17.70
C LEU A 22 2.00 -5.19 17.52
N ILE A 23 2.92 -4.22 17.58
CA ILE A 23 4.35 -4.48 17.46
C ILE A 23 4.83 -5.40 18.57
N GLU A 24 4.39 -5.19 19.82
CA GLU A 24 4.76 -6.07 20.94
C GLU A 24 4.30 -7.52 20.70
N ARG A 25 3.08 -7.71 20.23
CA ARG A 25 2.56 -9.04 19.87
C ARG A 25 3.32 -9.70 18.73
N LEU A 26 3.82 -8.91 17.77
CA LEU A 26 4.57 -9.43 16.63
C LEU A 26 5.99 -9.86 16.98
N LYS A 27 6.59 -9.38 18.06
CA LYS A 27 7.97 -9.74 18.47
C LYS A 27 8.16 -11.24 18.60
N ASP A 28 7.18 -11.93 19.18
CA ASP A 28 7.25 -13.36 19.44
C ASP A 28 6.75 -14.24 18.27
N HIS A 29 6.04 -13.63 17.30
CA HIS A 29 5.35 -14.35 16.21
C HIS A 29 5.93 -14.06 14.83
N SER A 30 6.78 -13.05 14.69
CA SER A 30 7.38 -12.68 13.42
C SER A 30 8.84 -13.14 13.34
N PRO A 31 9.26 -13.74 12.22
CA PRO A 31 10.67 -14.01 11.96
C PRO A 31 11.47 -12.72 11.66
N CYS A 32 10.79 -11.59 11.52
CA CYS A 32 11.36 -10.29 11.19
C CYS A 32 11.41 -9.40 12.43
N LYS A 33 12.45 -8.58 12.53
CA LYS A 33 12.45 -7.46 13.47
C LYS A 33 11.42 -6.44 12.96
N VAL A 34 10.45 -6.07 13.81
CA VAL A 34 9.47 -5.03 13.52
C VAL A 34 9.74 -3.84 14.43
N VAL A 35 9.80 -2.65 13.87
CA VAL A 35 10.06 -1.40 14.61
C VAL A 35 8.96 -0.40 14.26
N LEU A 36 8.46 0.31 15.27
CA LEU A 36 7.48 1.38 15.11
C LEU A 36 8.17 2.73 15.27
N TYR A 37 7.91 3.62 14.32
CA TYR A 37 8.38 4.99 14.31
C TYR A 37 7.21 5.97 14.21
N ASP A 38 7.48 7.20 14.60
CA ASP A 38 6.61 8.33 14.38
C ASP A 38 6.65 8.72 12.88
N LEU A 39 5.50 8.85 12.25
CA LEU A 39 5.41 9.28 10.86
C LEU A 39 5.87 10.75 10.67
N GLU A 40 5.86 11.55 11.73
CA GLU A 40 6.34 12.94 11.71
C GLU A 40 7.87 13.05 11.79
N ASP A 41 8.57 11.95 12.11
CA ASP A 41 10.04 11.88 12.05
C ASP A 41 10.48 11.66 10.59
N GLU A 42 10.56 12.77 9.85
CA GLU A 42 10.91 12.75 8.43
C GLU A 42 12.34 12.25 8.19
N GLU A 43 13.27 12.49 9.08
CA GLU A 43 14.67 12.02 8.96
C GLU A 43 14.73 10.50 9.06
N GLN A 44 14.03 9.93 10.04
CA GLN A 44 13.95 8.48 10.18
C GLN A 44 13.20 7.84 9.00
N LEU A 45 12.10 8.48 8.52
CA LEU A 45 11.36 8.01 7.36
C LEU A 45 12.25 7.95 6.10
N ARG A 46 13.03 8.99 5.83
CA ARG A 46 13.99 9.04 4.72
C ARG A 46 15.04 7.93 4.84
N THR A 47 15.61 7.75 6.01
CA THR A 47 16.62 6.71 6.27
C THR A 47 16.03 5.32 6.04
N SER A 48 14.83 5.05 6.56
CA SER A 48 14.17 3.76 6.39
C SER A 48 13.79 3.50 4.92
N ILE A 49 13.38 4.52 4.17
CA ILE A 49 13.09 4.38 2.73
C ILE A 49 14.38 4.05 1.96
N ASP A 50 15.48 4.73 2.23
CA ASP A 50 16.75 4.54 1.55
C ASP A 50 17.30 3.11 1.72
N ASP A 51 17.09 2.53 2.89
CA ASP A 51 17.49 1.15 3.22
C ASP A 51 16.47 0.08 2.79
N SER A 52 15.30 0.46 2.26
CA SER A 52 14.20 -0.45 1.96
C SER A 52 14.16 -0.90 0.51
N MET A 53 13.71 -2.13 0.27
CA MET A 53 13.36 -2.63 -1.07
C MET A 53 11.88 -2.43 -1.40
N LEU A 54 11.03 -2.24 -0.39
CA LEU A 54 9.57 -2.13 -0.55
C LEU A 54 9.02 -1.07 0.40
N LEU A 55 8.30 -0.13 -0.18
CA LEU A 55 7.51 0.88 0.53
C LEU A 55 6.02 0.62 0.29
N VAL A 56 5.25 0.51 1.37
CA VAL A 56 3.81 0.25 1.31
C VAL A 56 3.04 1.40 1.93
N ASN A 57 2.16 2.03 1.15
CA ASN A 57 1.12 2.89 1.71
C ASN A 57 -0.04 2.01 2.20
N ALA A 58 -0.14 1.83 3.51
CA ALA A 58 -1.22 1.09 4.17
C ALA A 58 -2.16 2.04 4.95
N THR A 59 -2.23 3.29 4.54
CA THR A 59 -3.07 4.33 5.14
C THR A 59 -4.27 4.66 4.25
N SER A 60 -5.16 5.53 4.72
CA SER A 60 -6.23 6.13 3.92
C SER A 60 -5.76 7.32 3.07
N VAL A 61 -4.50 7.75 3.20
CA VAL A 61 -3.99 8.87 2.39
C VAL A 61 -3.89 8.46 0.92
N GLY A 62 -4.49 9.26 0.07
CA GLY A 62 -4.67 8.98 -1.36
C GLY A 62 -6.11 8.68 -1.75
N THR A 63 -7.02 8.46 -0.76
CA THR A 63 -8.46 8.38 -1.02
C THR A 63 -9.05 9.77 -1.32
N PRO A 64 -10.26 9.86 -1.92
CA PRO A 64 -10.94 11.13 -2.13
C PRO A 64 -11.19 11.93 -0.85
N GLU A 65 -11.42 11.23 0.27
CA GLU A 65 -11.67 11.82 1.59
C GLU A 65 -10.39 12.33 2.26
N VAL A 66 -9.25 11.70 1.97
CA VAL A 66 -7.93 12.05 2.53
C VAL A 66 -6.92 12.16 1.39
N PRO A 67 -7.02 13.21 0.56
CA PRO A 67 -6.11 13.37 -0.57
C PRO A 67 -4.69 13.68 -0.10
N GLY A 68 -3.71 13.32 -0.94
CA GLY A 68 -2.31 13.63 -0.69
C GLY A 68 -1.39 12.43 -0.90
N CYS A 69 -0.14 12.63 -0.50
CA CYS A 69 0.91 11.60 -0.50
C CYS A 69 1.79 11.80 0.74
N LEU A 70 2.18 10.72 1.38
CA LEU A 70 2.99 10.75 2.61
C LEU A 70 4.48 10.89 2.34
N VAL A 71 4.90 10.73 1.10
CA VAL A 71 6.31 10.80 0.70
C VAL A 71 6.48 11.75 -0.48
N SER A 72 7.67 12.30 -0.63
CA SER A 72 8.07 13.18 -1.73
C SER A 72 9.05 12.46 -2.66
N GLN A 73 9.21 13.00 -3.87
CA GLN A 73 10.04 12.38 -4.90
C GLN A 73 11.52 12.24 -4.50
N ASP A 74 12.03 13.17 -3.73
CA ASP A 74 13.41 13.19 -3.24
C ASP A 74 13.70 12.12 -2.18
N MET A 75 12.67 11.47 -1.63
CA MET A 75 12.81 10.31 -0.74
C MET A 75 12.96 8.99 -1.50
N LEU A 76 12.69 8.96 -2.80
CA LEU A 76 12.56 7.70 -3.56
C LEU A 76 13.86 7.36 -4.30
N HIS A 77 14.45 6.21 -4.00
CA HIS A 77 15.53 5.64 -4.80
C HIS A 77 14.98 4.72 -5.92
N LYS A 78 15.80 4.47 -6.97
CA LYS A 78 15.34 3.81 -8.20
C LYS A 78 14.94 2.34 -8.06
N ASP A 79 15.55 1.64 -7.11
CA ASP A 79 15.31 0.20 -6.90
C ASP A 79 14.14 -0.08 -5.96
N LEU A 80 13.51 0.97 -5.41
CA LEU A 80 12.37 0.85 -4.51
C LEU A 80 11.14 0.32 -5.25
N ILE A 81 10.50 -0.70 -4.69
CA ILE A 81 9.18 -1.15 -5.10
C ILE A 81 8.16 -0.39 -4.25
N MET A 82 7.17 0.22 -4.89
CA MET A 82 6.12 0.95 -4.21
C MET A 82 4.79 0.21 -4.33
N ALA A 83 4.11 -0.01 -3.21
CA ALA A 83 2.80 -0.66 -3.18
C ALA A 83 1.78 0.20 -2.44
N ASP A 84 0.57 0.29 -2.99
CA ASP A 84 -0.53 1.04 -2.39
C ASP A 84 -1.69 0.09 -2.07
N VAL A 85 -2.28 0.18 -0.89
CA VAL A 85 -3.51 -0.55 -0.56
C VAL A 85 -4.76 0.23 -0.95
N VAL A 86 -4.65 1.52 -1.21
CA VAL A 86 -5.74 2.32 -1.77
C VAL A 86 -6.03 1.83 -3.19
N TYR A 87 -7.29 1.54 -3.48
CA TYR A 87 -7.74 1.05 -4.79
C TYR A 87 -8.75 2.00 -5.46
N VAL A 88 -9.25 3.00 -4.75
CA VAL A 88 -10.08 4.08 -5.29
C VAL A 88 -9.58 5.42 -4.74
N PRO A 89 -9.04 6.28 -5.62
CA PRO A 89 -8.74 6.04 -7.03
C PRO A 89 -7.65 4.98 -7.20
N ARG A 90 -7.58 4.35 -8.36
CA ARG A 90 -6.50 3.42 -8.69
C ARG A 90 -5.14 4.12 -8.78
N ASP A 91 -5.15 5.29 -9.41
CA ASP A 91 -3.98 6.12 -9.59
C ASP A 91 -3.96 7.21 -8.51
N THR A 92 -3.51 6.82 -7.30
CA THR A 92 -3.26 7.77 -6.20
C THR A 92 -2.02 8.61 -6.51
N GLN A 93 -1.85 9.73 -5.80
CA GLN A 93 -0.62 10.52 -5.92
C GLN A 93 0.64 9.70 -5.60
N PHE A 94 0.54 8.73 -4.69
CA PHE A 94 1.63 7.81 -4.36
C PHE A 94 1.98 6.90 -5.55
N VAL A 95 0.98 6.35 -6.23
CA VAL A 95 1.14 5.53 -7.43
C VAL A 95 1.73 6.34 -8.59
N GLU A 96 1.19 7.54 -8.83
CA GLU A 96 1.68 8.45 -9.86
C GLU A 96 3.13 8.89 -9.62
N LEU A 97 3.45 9.22 -8.37
CA LEU A 97 4.80 9.61 -7.95
C LEU A 97 5.81 8.49 -8.25
N GLY A 98 5.48 7.25 -7.86
CA GLY A 98 6.34 6.09 -8.11
C GLY A 98 6.57 5.84 -9.60
N ARG A 99 5.51 5.93 -10.41
CA ARG A 99 5.62 5.79 -11.88
C ARG A 99 6.47 6.90 -12.50
N ALA A 100 6.25 8.14 -12.08
CA ALA A 100 7.02 9.29 -12.57
C ALA A 100 8.51 9.17 -12.22
N ASN A 101 8.82 8.61 -11.05
CA ASN A 101 10.20 8.34 -10.64
C ASN A 101 10.80 7.11 -11.32
N GLY A 102 10.02 6.29 -12.04
CA GLY A 102 10.47 5.07 -12.72
C GLY A 102 10.55 3.84 -11.80
N ASN A 103 9.90 3.88 -10.65
CA ASN A 103 9.82 2.75 -9.74
C ASN A 103 8.87 1.65 -10.25
N LYS A 104 9.07 0.43 -9.79
CA LYS A 104 8.05 -0.60 -9.91
C LYS A 104 6.91 -0.30 -8.95
N VAL A 105 5.70 -0.17 -9.47
CA VAL A 105 4.52 0.19 -8.68
C VAL A 105 3.49 -0.94 -8.71
N ILE A 106 2.93 -1.26 -7.55
CA ILE A 106 1.83 -2.20 -7.34
C ILE A 106 0.65 -1.40 -6.79
N ASP A 107 -0.40 -1.23 -7.57
CA ASP A 107 -1.63 -0.56 -7.14
C ASP A 107 -2.58 -1.49 -6.37
N GLY A 108 -3.52 -0.91 -5.61
CA GLY A 108 -4.43 -1.65 -4.74
C GLY A 108 -5.48 -2.51 -5.47
N SER A 109 -5.63 -2.37 -6.79
CA SER A 109 -6.66 -3.09 -7.54
C SER A 109 -6.47 -4.61 -7.52
N GLY A 110 -5.21 -5.06 -7.57
CA GLY A 110 -4.88 -6.49 -7.49
C GLY A 110 -5.30 -7.11 -6.16
N MET A 111 -5.01 -6.44 -5.05
CA MET A 111 -5.43 -6.85 -3.72
C MET A 111 -6.96 -6.88 -3.61
N PHE A 112 -7.64 -5.84 -4.10
CA PHE A 112 -9.10 -5.75 -4.09
C PHE A 112 -9.76 -6.91 -4.86
N MET A 113 -9.27 -7.24 -6.06
CA MET A 113 -9.78 -8.37 -6.84
C MET A 113 -9.55 -9.72 -6.16
N GLN A 114 -8.36 -9.94 -5.61
CA GLN A 114 -8.02 -11.21 -4.98
C GLN A 114 -8.86 -11.48 -3.72
N GLN A 115 -9.10 -10.47 -2.88
CA GLN A 115 -9.95 -10.63 -1.71
C GLN A 115 -11.40 -10.95 -2.10
N ALA A 116 -11.91 -10.33 -3.17
CA ALA A 116 -13.25 -10.61 -3.69
C ALA A 116 -13.35 -12.05 -4.24
N ALA A 117 -12.34 -12.50 -4.98
CA ALA A 117 -12.30 -13.88 -5.51
C ALA A 117 -12.26 -14.92 -4.39
N ILE A 118 -11.50 -14.67 -3.32
CA ILE A 118 -11.49 -15.55 -2.14
C ILE A 118 -12.86 -15.57 -1.48
N GLY A 119 -13.51 -14.41 -1.33
CA GLY A 119 -14.86 -14.30 -0.78
C GLY A 119 -15.88 -15.10 -1.60
N GLU A 120 -15.88 -14.94 -2.93
CA GLU A 120 -16.77 -15.67 -3.83
C GLU A 120 -16.60 -17.19 -3.72
N ARG A 121 -15.35 -17.66 -3.72
CA ARG A 121 -15.06 -19.08 -3.54
C ARG A 121 -15.56 -19.62 -2.20
N LEU A 122 -15.38 -18.87 -1.11
CA LEU A 122 -15.82 -19.28 0.24
C LEU A 122 -17.35 -19.30 0.38
N TRP A 123 -18.06 -18.34 -0.23
CA TRP A 123 -19.50 -18.17 -0.03
C TRP A 123 -20.34 -19.02 -0.98
N ILE A 124 -19.92 -19.14 -2.23
CA ILE A 124 -20.71 -19.82 -3.26
C ILE A 124 -19.98 -20.97 -3.98
N GLY A 125 -18.72 -21.26 -3.57
CA GLY A 125 -17.93 -22.36 -4.12
C GLY A 125 -17.53 -22.21 -5.59
N ARG A 126 -17.51 -20.98 -6.11
CA ARG A 126 -17.14 -20.69 -7.51
C ARG A 126 -15.85 -19.90 -7.58
N GLU A 127 -15.10 -20.13 -8.65
CA GLU A 127 -13.92 -19.34 -8.96
C GLU A 127 -14.31 -18.10 -9.78
N MET A 128 -13.89 -16.92 -9.29
CA MET A 128 -14.05 -15.67 -10.02
C MET A 128 -13.20 -15.68 -11.29
N PRO A 129 -13.71 -15.30 -12.45
CA PRO A 129 -12.90 -15.17 -13.68
C PRO A 129 -12.04 -13.90 -13.62
N LEU A 130 -10.94 -13.96 -12.86
CA LEU A 130 -10.09 -12.81 -12.52
C LEU A 130 -9.57 -12.05 -13.75
N ASP A 131 -9.18 -12.77 -14.83
CA ASP A 131 -8.70 -12.12 -16.05
C ASP A 131 -9.81 -11.28 -16.70
N TYR A 132 -11.03 -11.82 -16.79
CA TYR A 132 -12.18 -11.09 -17.32
C TYR A 132 -12.50 -9.86 -16.45
N VAL A 133 -12.52 -10.00 -15.13
CA VAL A 133 -12.76 -8.89 -14.19
C VAL A 133 -11.69 -7.82 -14.34
N LYS A 134 -10.43 -8.23 -14.39
CA LYS A 134 -9.30 -7.33 -14.58
C LYS A 134 -9.41 -6.55 -15.88
N ASP A 135 -9.63 -7.22 -16.99
CA ASP A 135 -9.69 -6.61 -18.32
C ASP A 135 -10.92 -5.70 -18.48
N THR A 136 -12.01 -6.02 -17.79
CA THR A 136 -13.26 -5.26 -17.87
C THR A 136 -13.25 -4.03 -16.96
N PHE A 137 -12.82 -4.19 -15.71
CA PHE A 137 -12.96 -3.14 -14.69
C PHE A 137 -11.63 -2.41 -14.36
N PHE A 138 -10.49 -3.03 -14.69
CA PHE A 138 -9.16 -2.47 -14.40
C PHE A 138 -8.23 -2.52 -15.63
N PRO A 139 -8.69 -2.09 -16.82
CA PRO A 139 -7.83 -2.08 -17.99
C PRO A 139 -6.59 -1.22 -17.75
N THR A 140 -5.48 -1.59 -18.39
CA THR A 140 -4.16 -0.98 -18.17
C THR A 140 -4.09 0.50 -18.56
N THR A 141 -5.05 0.99 -19.34
CA THR A 141 -5.06 2.35 -19.90
C THR A 141 -6.22 3.24 -19.44
N GLN A 142 -7.27 2.68 -18.86
CA GLN A 142 -8.41 3.44 -18.31
C GLN A 142 -9.10 2.60 -17.23
N ASN A 143 -9.53 3.25 -16.16
CA ASN A 143 -10.33 2.57 -15.13
C ASN A 143 -11.80 2.96 -15.29
N PRO A 144 -12.68 2.03 -15.81
CA PRO A 144 -14.08 2.35 -16.05
C PRO A 144 -14.86 2.72 -14.78
N LEU A 145 -14.40 2.29 -13.59
CA LEU A 145 -15.01 2.70 -12.32
C LEU A 145 -14.79 4.17 -12.02
N ILE A 146 -13.65 4.74 -12.42
CA ILE A 146 -13.39 6.17 -12.26
C ILE A 146 -14.27 6.99 -13.21
N ASP A 147 -14.50 6.50 -14.43
CA ASP A 147 -15.36 7.18 -15.39
C ASP A 147 -16.84 7.12 -15.00
N LEU A 148 -17.28 6.01 -14.36
CA LEU A 148 -18.61 5.89 -13.76
C LEU A 148 -18.83 6.77 -12.53
N LEU A 149 -17.78 7.05 -11.76
CA LEU A 149 -17.85 7.92 -10.58
C LEU A 149 -17.70 9.41 -10.92
N LYS A 150 -17.26 9.73 -12.16
CA LYS A 150 -17.17 11.10 -12.66
C LYS A 150 -18.39 11.54 -13.49
N SER A 151 -19.31 10.64 -13.78
CA SER A 151 -20.60 10.88 -14.46
C SER A 151 -21.72 11.05 -13.44
#